data_0408d4463293cda560abd43565493e61
#
_entry.id   0408d4463293cda560abd43565493e61
#
_cell.length_a   1.000
_cell.length_b   1.000
_cell.length_c   1.000
_cell.angle_alpha   90.00
_cell.angle_beta   90.00
_cell.angle_gamma   90.00
#
_symmetry.space_group_name_H-M   'P 1'
#
loop_
_entity.id
_entity.type
_entity.pdbx_description
1 polymer ?
#
loop_
_entity_poly.entity_id
_entity_poly.type
_entity_poly.pdbx_seq_one_letter_code
_entity_poly.pdbx_strand_id
1 'polypeptide(L)'
;ITVTPNVTPTFNPVASICEGSVAPVLPLVSTNGITGTWSPAVVSNTATGTYTFTPDAGQCATSTTIDVTVSPIITPTFNPFGSLCLNTAAPVLPAISNNGISGTWSPATINTSVVGTTTYTFTPNAGQCATSATLNITIDVQITPVFTVIGPLCVNAAAPVLPMTSNNGITGTWSPATINTSASG
;
A
#
# COMPACT_ATOMS: atom_id res chain seq x y z
N ILE A 1 65.22 10.97 -9.86
CA ILE A 1 64.12 10.32 -9.13
C ILE A 1 62.87 11.08 -9.47
N THR A 2 61.89 10.43 -10.08
CA THR A 2 60.57 11.02 -10.35
C THR A 2 59.62 10.60 -9.24
N VAL A 3 58.98 11.54 -8.56
CA VAL A 3 57.95 11.32 -7.56
C VAL A 3 56.59 11.53 -8.24
N THR A 4 55.76 10.49 -8.27
CA THR A 4 54.39 10.56 -8.79
C THR A 4 53.40 10.86 -7.65
N PRO A 5 52.43 11.77 -7.83
CA PRO A 5 51.42 12.04 -6.82
C PRO A 5 50.50 10.82 -6.65
N ASN A 6 49.94 10.64 -5.44
CA ASN A 6 48.95 9.63 -5.21
C ASN A 6 47.62 9.94 -5.93
N VAL A 7 47.03 8.91 -6.53
CA VAL A 7 45.74 8.98 -7.22
C VAL A 7 44.68 8.34 -6.33
N THR A 8 43.49 8.96 -6.23
CA THR A 8 42.36 8.36 -5.54
C THR A 8 41.55 7.52 -6.52
N PRO A 9 41.31 6.23 -6.24
CA PRO A 9 40.43 5.37 -7.04
C PRO A 9 39.02 5.94 -7.09
N THR A 10 38.39 5.89 -8.26
CA THR A 10 36.99 6.33 -8.46
C THR A 10 36.11 5.15 -8.87
N PHE A 11 34.87 5.16 -8.42
CA PHE A 11 33.89 4.12 -8.70
C PHE A 11 32.53 4.74 -9.06
N ASN A 12 31.76 4.04 -9.87
CA ASN A 12 30.38 4.41 -10.10
C ASN A 12 29.57 4.20 -8.78
N PRO A 13 28.62 5.09 -8.48
CA PRO A 13 27.77 4.92 -7.29
C PRO A 13 26.99 3.60 -7.36
N VAL A 14 26.94 2.90 -6.25
CA VAL A 14 26.09 1.71 -6.09
C VAL A 14 24.70 2.16 -5.68
N ALA A 15 23.68 1.74 -6.43
CA ALA A 15 22.29 2.01 -6.07
C ALA A 15 21.93 1.30 -4.75
N SER A 16 21.01 1.88 -3.98
CA SER A 16 20.43 1.21 -2.80
C SER A 16 19.77 -0.10 -3.21
N ILE A 17 19.91 -1.11 -2.36
CA ILE A 17 19.31 -2.44 -2.55
C ILE A 17 18.23 -2.69 -1.49
N CYS A 18 17.28 -3.56 -1.81
CA CYS A 18 16.29 -4.01 -0.83
C CYS A 18 16.87 -5.14 0.02
N GLU A 19 16.49 -5.17 1.30
CA GLU A 19 16.86 -6.25 2.21
C GLU A 19 16.53 -7.63 1.61
N GLY A 20 17.50 -8.56 1.66
CA GLY A 20 17.36 -9.91 1.11
C GLY A 20 17.47 -10.00 -0.42
N SER A 21 17.63 -8.89 -1.15
CA SER A 21 17.87 -8.94 -2.60
C SER A 21 19.29 -9.41 -2.93
N VAL A 22 19.55 -9.67 -4.21
CA VAL A 22 20.90 -10.05 -4.66
C VAL A 22 21.86 -8.89 -4.41
N ALA A 23 22.93 -9.15 -3.63
CA ALA A 23 23.97 -8.16 -3.37
C ALA A 23 24.79 -7.86 -4.63
N PRO A 24 25.12 -6.60 -4.90
CA PRO A 24 25.99 -6.23 -6.02
C PRO A 24 27.43 -6.72 -5.78
N VAL A 25 28.11 -7.05 -6.85
CA VAL A 25 29.54 -7.38 -6.80
C VAL A 25 30.32 -6.08 -7.02
N LEU A 26 31.23 -5.75 -6.10
CA LEU A 26 32.08 -4.58 -6.21
C LEU A 26 33.23 -4.83 -7.21
N PRO A 27 33.50 -3.90 -8.14
CA PRO A 27 34.55 -4.08 -9.13
C PRO A 27 35.94 -4.04 -8.50
N LEU A 28 36.84 -4.93 -8.92
CA LEU A 28 38.22 -4.99 -8.45
C LEU A 28 39.14 -3.98 -9.17
N VAL A 29 38.60 -3.26 -10.17
CA VAL A 29 39.29 -2.23 -10.91
C VAL A 29 38.44 -0.96 -10.86
N SER A 30 39.03 0.15 -10.44
CA SER A 30 38.37 1.47 -10.41
C SER A 30 38.15 2.02 -11.83
N THR A 31 37.29 3.03 -11.98
CA THR A 31 37.00 3.65 -13.28
C THR A 31 38.22 4.39 -13.87
N ASN A 32 39.18 4.75 -13.04
CA ASN A 32 40.47 5.34 -13.44
C ASN A 32 41.63 4.32 -13.46
N GLY A 33 41.33 3.00 -13.51
CA GLY A 33 42.30 1.95 -13.83
C GLY A 33 43.14 1.40 -12.65
N ILE A 34 42.83 1.77 -11.41
CA ILE A 34 43.54 1.26 -10.23
C ILE A 34 42.95 -0.10 -9.83
N THR A 35 43.80 -1.13 -9.69
CA THR A 35 43.41 -2.44 -9.20
C THR A 35 43.56 -2.50 -7.68
N GLY A 36 42.79 -3.37 -7.04
CA GLY A 36 42.81 -3.54 -5.58
C GLY A 36 41.76 -4.50 -5.05
N THR A 37 41.58 -4.47 -3.74
CA THR A 37 40.65 -5.36 -3.01
C THR A 37 39.72 -4.57 -2.10
N TRP A 38 38.55 -5.14 -1.84
CA TRP A 38 37.53 -4.58 -0.94
C TRP A 38 37.55 -5.24 0.44
N SER A 39 37.35 -4.43 1.46
CA SER A 39 37.10 -4.89 2.82
C SER A 39 35.86 -4.16 3.40
N PRO A 40 34.77 -4.87 3.76
CA PRO A 40 34.51 -6.32 3.50
C PRO A 40 34.52 -6.67 2.01
N ALA A 41 34.88 -7.92 1.68
CA ALA A 41 34.99 -8.38 0.29
C ALA A 41 33.62 -8.63 -0.38
N VAL A 42 32.56 -8.85 0.43
CA VAL A 42 31.22 -9.14 -0.03
C VAL A 42 30.25 -8.11 0.55
N VAL A 43 29.36 -7.60 -0.30
CA VAL A 43 28.32 -6.65 0.11
C VAL A 43 27.25 -7.40 0.90
N SER A 44 26.91 -6.86 2.08
CA SER A 44 25.75 -7.33 2.86
C SER A 44 24.46 -6.97 2.14
N ASN A 45 23.51 -7.89 2.09
CA ASN A 45 22.15 -7.65 1.62
C ASN A 45 21.14 -7.52 2.77
N THR A 46 21.59 -7.46 4.01
CA THR A 46 20.73 -7.33 5.20
C THR A 46 21.04 -6.09 6.03
N ALA A 47 22.20 -5.44 5.78
CA ALA A 47 22.60 -4.26 6.53
C ALA A 47 23.36 -3.27 5.64
N THR A 48 23.06 -2.00 5.80
CA THR A 48 23.84 -0.89 5.22
C THR A 48 25.28 -0.95 5.72
N GLY A 49 26.25 -0.73 4.82
CA GLY A 49 27.66 -0.82 5.19
C GLY A 49 28.56 0.03 4.31
N THR A 50 29.72 0.36 4.88
CA THR A 50 30.83 1.03 4.20
C THR A 50 31.88 0.00 3.78
N TYR A 51 32.32 0.07 2.54
CA TYR A 51 33.29 -0.85 1.94
C TYR A 51 34.54 -0.05 1.56
N THR A 52 35.69 -0.47 2.03
CA THR A 52 36.98 0.19 1.79
C THR A 52 37.72 -0.54 0.67
N PHE A 53 38.06 0.22 -0.37
CA PHE A 53 38.95 -0.25 -1.44
C PHE A 53 40.39 0.05 -1.08
N THR A 54 41.22 -0.97 -1.10
CA THR A 54 42.67 -0.85 -0.89
C THR A 54 43.37 -1.17 -2.21
N PRO A 55 44.07 -0.20 -2.82
CA PRO A 55 44.86 -0.41 -4.03
C PRO A 55 45.96 -1.46 -3.83
N ASP A 56 46.28 -2.21 -4.89
CA ASP A 56 47.41 -3.09 -4.91
C ASP A 56 48.74 -2.32 -4.78
N ALA A 57 49.76 -2.96 -4.24
CA ALA A 57 51.07 -2.37 -4.02
C ALA A 57 51.68 -1.84 -5.34
N GLY A 58 52.33 -0.68 -5.31
CA GLY A 58 53.05 -0.10 -6.43
C GLY A 58 52.25 0.81 -7.33
N GLN A 59 50.98 1.08 -7.09
CA GLN A 59 50.13 1.90 -7.93
C GLN A 59 50.07 3.39 -7.54
N CYS A 60 50.85 3.87 -6.58
CA CYS A 60 50.81 5.26 -6.10
C CYS A 60 49.37 5.76 -5.91
N ALA A 61 48.52 4.98 -5.25
CA ALA A 61 47.11 5.30 -5.03
C ALA A 61 46.75 5.23 -3.54
N THR A 62 45.73 6.02 -3.13
CA THR A 62 45.19 6.00 -1.76
C THR A 62 43.96 5.09 -1.68
N SER A 63 43.66 4.57 -0.48
CA SER A 63 42.37 3.88 -0.25
C SER A 63 41.20 4.84 -0.41
N THR A 64 40.03 4.29 -0.78
CA THR A 64 38.77 5.02 -0.88
C THR A 64 37.63 4.15 -0.34
N THR A 65 36.48 4.77 -0.05
CA THR A 65 35.30 4.04 0.47
C THR A 65 34.10 4.28 -0.40
N ILE A 66 33.20 3.31 -0.42
CA ILE A 66 31.83 3.47 -0.91
C ILE A 66 30.85 2.99 0.17
N ASP A 67 29.68 3.60 0.21
CA ASP A 67 28.57 3.17 1.05
C ASP A 67 27.52 2.45 0.20
N VAL A 68 27.03 1.32 0.70
CA VAL A 68 25.92 0.60 0.11
C VAL A 68 24.77 0.62 1.10
N THR A 69 23.66 1.27 0.70
CA THR A 69 22.45 1.35 1.54
C THR A 69 21.57 0.14 1.29
N VAL A 70 21.16 -0.54 2.38
CA VAL A 70 20.14 -1.59 2.36
C VAL A 70 18.86 -1.02 2.96
N SER A 71 17.80 -1.00 2.15
CA SER A 71 16.48 -0.51 2.56
C SER A 71 15.61 -1.67 3.05
N PRO A 72 14.93 -1.54 4.19
CA PRO A 72 14.03 -2.58 4.68
C PRO A 72 12.86 -2.81 3.72
N ILE A 73 12.31 -4.02 3.73
CA ILE A 73 11.10 -4.34 2.97
C ILE A 73 9.88 -3.84 3.74
N ILE A 74 9.01 -3.09 3.07
CA ILE A 74 7.80 -2.49 3.62
C ILE A 74 6.57 -3.24 3.09
N THR A 75 5.61 -3.56 3.95
CA THR A 75 4.29 -4.06 3.52
C THR A 75 3.33 -2.87 3.37
N PRO A 76 2.77 -2.65 2.16
CA PRO A 76 1.76 -1.60 1.95
C PRO A 76 0.53 -1.81 2.83
N THR A 77 0.00 -0.72 3.39
CA THR A 77 -1.19 -0.75 4.22
C THR A 77 -2.29 0.10 3.59
N PHE A 78 -3.56 -0.34 3.74
CA PHE A 78 -4.73 0.32 3.20
C PHE A 78 -5.84 0.36 4.24
N ASN A 79 -6.68 1.39 4.19
CA ASN A 79 -7.90 1.41 4.97
C ASN A 79 -8.88 0.39 4.37
N PRO A 80 -9.55 -0.43 5.21
CA PRO A 80 -10.56 -1.34 4.74
C PRO A 80 -11.76 -0.56 4.17
N PHE A 81 -12.32 -1.03 3.08
CA PHE A 81 -13.65 -0.61 2.65
C PHE A 81 -14.69 -1.31 3.54
N GLY A 82 -15.73 -0.60 3.94
CA GLY A 82 -16.92 -1.25 4.48
C GLY A 82 -17.60 -2.11 3.41
N SER A 83 -18.63 -2.88 3.81
CA SER A 83 -19.47 -3.60 2.83
C SER A 83 -20.11 -2.62 1.85
N LEU A 84 -20.04 -2.94 0.57
CA LEU A 84 -20.68 -2.18 -0.50
C LEU A 84 -21.99 -2.88 -0.89
N CYS A 85 -23.00 -2.11 -1.27
CA CYS A 85 -24.25 -2.70 -1.75
C CYS A 85 -24.18 -3.02 -3.25
N LEU A 86 -24.90 -4.06 -3.66
CA LEU A 86 -25.06 -4.47 -5.04
C LEU A 86 -25.49 -3.29 -5.93
N ASN A 87 -24.83 -3.14 -7.09
CA ASN A 87 -25.09 -2.10 -8.10
C ASN A 87 -24.89 -0.65 -7.61
N THR A 88 -24.25 -0.41 -6.48
CA THR A 88 -23.83 0.94 -6.09
C THR A 88 -22.58 1.39 -6.85
N ALA A 89 -22.34 2.70 -6.87
CA ALA A 89 -21.11 3.25 -7.44
C ALA A 89 -19.89 2.69 -6.71
N ALA A 90 -18.97 2.09 -7.47
CA ALA A 90 -17.75 1.51 -6.92
C ALA A 90 -16.76 2.60 -6.50
N PRO A 91 -16.19 2.56 -5.28
CA PRO A 91 -15.10 3.45 -4.93
C PRO A 91 -13.84 3.12 -5.72
N VAL A 92 -12.95 4.10 -5.83
CA VAL A 92 -11.67 3.93 -6.53
C VAL A 92 -10.66 3.32 -5.58
N LEU A 93 -9.93 2.30 -6.04
CA LEU A 93 -8.81 1.72 -5.32
C LEU A 93 -7.64 2.72 -5.28
N PRO A 94 -7.04 3.00 -4.11
CA PRO A 94 -5.96 3.98 -4.00
C PRO A 94 -4.69 3.50 -4.70
N ALA A 95 -4.11 4.35 -5.55
CA ALA A 95 -2.84 4.05 -6.24
C ALA A 95 -1.61 4.15 -5.33
N ILE A 96 -1.77 4.72 -4.13
CA ILE A 96 -0.72 4.89 -3.11
C ILE A 96 -1.25 4.35 -1.78
N SER A 97 -0.47 3.53 -1.10
CA SER A 97 -0.79 2.99 0.22
C SER A 97 -0.72 4.07 1.32
N ASN A 98 -1.28 3.79 2.50
CA ASN A 98 -1.24 4.71 3.65
C ASN A 98 0.20 5.03 4.11
N ASN A 99 1.13 4.12 3.85
CA ASN A 99 2.56 4.27 4.17
C ASN A 99 3.42 4.66 2.95
N GLY A 100 2.80 5.25 1.90
CA GLY A 100 3.49 5.94 0.82
C GLY A 100 4.02 5.07 -0.33
N ILE A 101 3.67 3.79 -0.40
CA ILE A 101 4.07 2.89 -1.49
C ILE A 101 3.10 3.05 -2.66
N SER A 102 3.62 3.39 -3.85
CA SER A 102 2.84 3.45 -5.08
C SER A 102 2.80 2.09 -5.80
N GLY A 103 1.72 1.80 -6.49
CA GLY A 103 1.56 0.52 -7.18
C GLY A 103 0.26 0.41 -7.96
N THR A 104 -0.06 -0.82 -8.35
CA THR A 104 -1.25 -1.15 -9.15
C THR A 104 -2.05 -2.28 -8.52
N TRP A 105 -3.36 -2.29 -8.79
CA TRP A 105 -4.29 -3.31 -8.30
C TRP A 105 -4.64 -4.33 -9.37
N SER A 106 -4.82 -5.58 -8.95
CA SER A 106 -5.40 -6.64 -9.76
C SER A 106 -6.48 -7.37 -8.93
N PRO A 107 -7.76 -7.36 -9.35
CA PRO A 107 -8.36 -6.56 -10.41
C PRO A 107 -8.18 -5.03 -10.23
N ALA A 108 -8.15 -4.27 -11.33
CA ALA A 108 -7.88 -2.82 -11.28
C ALA A 108 -9.07 -1.99 -10.79
N THR A 109 -10.29 -2.52 -10.88
CA THR A 109 -11.53 -1.84 -10.50
C THR A 109 -12.43 -2.76 -9.68
N ILE A 110 -13.20 -2.15 -8.78
CA ILE A 110 -14.17 -2.89 -7.96
C ILE A 110 -15.43 -3.15 -8.81
N ASN A 111 -15.85 -4.42 -8.86
CA ASN A 111 -17.10 -4.82 -9.50
C ASN A 111 -18.19 -4.96 -8.44
N THR A 112 -19.19 -4.08 -8.48
CA THR A 112 -20.34 -4.08 -7.57
C THR A 112 -21.56 -4.82 -8.12
N SER A 113 -21.49 -5.40 -9.34
CA SER A 113 -22.63 -6.08 -9.96
C SER A 113 -22.83 -7.53 -9.52
N VAL A 114 -21.92 -8.08 -8.70
CA VAL A 114 -21.96 -9.45 -8.22
C VAL A 114 -21.77 -9.47 -6.71
N VAL A 115 -22.69 -10.13 -6.00
CA VAL A 115 -22.62 -10.34 -4.55
C VAL A 115 -21.48 -11.30 -4.21
N GLY A 116 -20.78 -11.03 -3.10
CA GLY A 116 -19.71 -11.86 -2.59
C GLY A 116 -18.46 -11.08 -2.27
N THR A 117 -17.42 -11.78 -1.83
CA THR A 117 -16.13 -11.19 -1.48
C THR A 117 -15.12 -11.43 -2.58
N THR A 118 -14.47 -10.36 -3.02
CA THR A 118 -13.37 -10.40 -4.00
C THR A 118 -12.09 -9.92 -3.35
N THR A 119 -10.99 -10.65 -3.56
CA THR A 119 -9.65 -10.26 -3.13
C THR A 119 -8.98 -9.44 -4.23
N TYR A 120 -8.52 -8.26 -3.87
CA TYR A 120 -7.75 -7.35 -4.70
C TYR A 120 -6.29 -7.38 -4.24
N THR A 121 -5.36 -7.59 -5.17
CA THR A 121 -3.93 -7.63 -4.89
C THR A 121 -3.27 -6.35 -5.35
N PHE A 122 -2.60 -5.67 -4.43
CA PHE A 122 -1.77 -4.51 -4.72
C PHE A 122 -0.34 -4.96 -4.99
N THR A 123 0.20 -4.57 -6.14
CA THR A 123 1.59 -4.82 -6.53
C THR A 123 2.34 -3.50 -6.55
N PRO A 124 3.36 -3.30 -5.66
CA PRO A 124 4.20 -2.12 -5.69
C PRO A 124 4.91 -1.92 -7.02
N ASN A 125 5.12 -0.66 -7.40
CA ASN A 125 5.96 -0.33 -8.55
C ASN A 125 7.42 -0.73 -8.28
N ALA A 126 8.17 -1.03 -9.35
CA ALA A 126 9.57 -1.40 -9.25
C ALA A 126 10.41 -0.32 -8.51
N GLY A 127 11.40 -0.77 -7.76
CA GLY A 127 12.33 0.09 -7.01
C GLY A 127 11.87 0.54 -5.63
N GLN A 128 10.68 0.14 -5.19
CA GLN A 128 10.16 0.48 -3.87
C GLN A 128 10.28 -0.70 -2.92
N CYS A 129 11.31 -1.01 -2.33
CA CYS A 129 11.50 -2.15 -1.41
C CYS A 129 10.21 -2.51 -0.61
N ALA A 130 9.25 -3.12 -1.27
CA ALA A 130 7.94 -3.41 -0.71
C ALA A 130 7.39 -4.75 -1.22
N THR A 131 6.62 -5.44 -0.36
CA THR A 131 5.89 -6.66 -0.74
C THR A 131 4.53 -6.32 -1.34
N SER A 132 3.89 -7.27 -2.04
CA SER A 132 2.48 -7.16 -2.39
C SER A 132 1.59 -7.18 -1.13
N ALA A 133 0.41 -6.57 -1.24
CA ALA A 133 -0.61 -6.57 -0.19
C ALA A 133 -1.97 -6.94 -0.79
N THR A 134 -2.89 -7.45 0.02
CA THR A 134 -4.24 -7.81 -0.42
C THR A 134 -5.30 -7.05 0.36
N LEU A 135 -6.43 -6.80 -0.29
CA LEU A 135 -7.62 -6.18 0.28
C LEU A 135 -8.85 -6.97 -0.14
N ASN A 136 -9.66 -7.40 0.82
CA ASN A 136 -10.93 -8.07 0.57
C ASN A 136 -12.06 -7.06 0.58
N ILE A 137 -12.89 -7.06 -0.47
CA ILE A 137 -14.06 -6.19 -0.59
C ILE A 137 -15.29 -7.08 -0.76
N THR A 138 -16.29 -6.86 0.11
CA THR A 138 -17.55 -7.62 0.11
C THR A 138 -18.65 -6.77 -0.48
N ILE A 139 -19.42 -7.36 -1.40
CA ILE A 139 -20.62 -6.79 -2.00
C ILE A 139 -21.82 -7.53 -1.41
N ASP A 140 -22.68 -6.80 -0.72
CA ASP A 140 -23.88 -7.34 -0.10
C ASP A 140 -25.13 -7.04 -0.93
N VAL A 141 -26.15 -7.86 -0.78
CA VAL A 141 -27.47 -7.60 -1.37
C VAL A 141 -28.08 -6.35 -0.76
N GLN A 142 -28.74 -5.54 -1.59
CA GLN A 142 -29.53 -4.42 -1.10
C GLN A 142 -30.84 -4.96 -0.48
N ILE A 143 -31.07 -4.70 0.79
CA ILE A 143 -32.26 -5.16 1.52
C ILE A 143 -33.22 -3.98 1.66
N THR A 144 -34.48 -4.16 1.23
CA THR A 144 -35.55 -3.18 1.43
C THR A 144 -36.17 -3.36 2.82
N PRO A 145 -36.27 -2.31 3.65
CA PRO A 145 -36.95 -2.41 4.93
C PRO A 145 -38.44 -2.80 4.76
N VAL A 146 -38.92 -3.71 5.55
CA VAL A 146 -40.32 -4.16 5.56
C VAL A 146 -40.95 -3.80 6.89
N PHE A 147 -42.11 -3.16 6.86
CA PHE A 147 -42.85 -2.75 8.04
C PHE A 147 -44.25 -3.33 8.03
N THR A 148 -44.79 -3.61 9.23
CA THR A 148 -46.20 -3.98 9.40
C THR A 148 -47.05 -2.77 9.01
N VAL A 149 -48.09 -3.02 8.21
CA VAL A 149 -49.04 -1.97 7.81
C VAL A 149 -49.78 -1.43 9.03
N ILE A 150 -49.74 -0.12 9.20
CA ILE A 150 -50.60 0.55 10.19
C ILE A 150 -52.01 0.65 9.60
N GLY A 151 -53.01 0.11 10.32
CA GLY A 151 -54.39 0.12 9.87
C GLY A 151 -54.97 1.53 9.75
N PRO A 152 -56.20 1.68 9.24
CA PRO A 152 -56.87 2.96 9.15
C PRO A 152 -57.01 3.63 10.51
N LEU A 153 -56.65 4.91 10.60
CA LEU A 153 -56.75 5.74 11.79
C LEU A 153 -57.93 6.67 11.67
N CYS A 154 -58.65 6.86 12.76
CA CYS A 154 -59.74 7.87 12.80
C CYS A 154 -59.14 9.28 12.91
N VAL A 155 -59.86 10.29 12.38
CA VAL A 155 -59.50 11.70 12.54
C VAL A 155 -59.35 12.05 14.03
N ASN A 156 -58.29 12.74 14.39
CA ASN A 156 -57.91 13.10 15.77
C ASN A 156 -57.63 11.89 16.71
N ALA A 157 -57.48 10.68 16.18
CA ALA A 157 -57.01 9.54 17.01
C ALA A 157 -55.54 9.76 17.42
N ALA A 158 -55.14 9.13 18.54
CA ALA A 158 -53.77 9.11 18.94
C ALA A 158 -52.89 8.40 17.87
N ALA A 159 -51.93 9.11 17.32
CA ALA A 159 -51.02 8.56 16.30
C ALA A 159 -50.12 7.49 16.91
N PRO A 160 -50.02 6.29 16.33
CA PRO A 160 -49.04 5.31 16.76
C PRO A 160 -47.61 5.82 16.48
N VAL A 161 -46.68 5.36 17.30
CA VAL A 161 -45.25 5.62 17.12
C VAL A 161 -44.74 4.80 15.92
N LEU A 162 -44.08 5.45 14.98
CA LEU A 162 -43.45 4.76 13.87
C LEU A 162 -42.24 3.94 14.36
N PRO A 163 -42.15 2.64 14.04
CA PRO A 163 -41.05 1.80 14.49
C PRO A 163 -39.73 2.24 13.81
N MET A 164 -38.68 2.43 14.58
CA MET A 164 -37.35 2.80 14.07
C MET A 164 -36.56 1.59 13.53
N THR A 165 -37.08 0.37 13.73
CA THR A 165 -36.51 -0.87 13.21
C THR A 165 -37.57 -1.60 12.39
N SER A 166 -37.23 -1.99 11.17
CA SER A 166 -38.11 -2.77 10.29
C SER A 166 -38.26 -4.21 10.76
N ASN A 167 -39.24 -4.94 10.25
CA ASN A 167 -39.50 -6.34 10.58
C ASN A 167 -38.31 -7.26 10.20
N ASN A 168 -37.51 -6.86 9.25
CA ASN A 168 -36.28 -7.54 8.80
C ASN A 168 -35.00 -6.92 9.38
N GLY A 169 -35.10 -6.15 10.48
CA GLY A 169 -33.96 -5.73 11.29
C GLY A 169 -33.20 -4.47 10.80
N ILE A 170 -33.72 -3.76 9.79
CA ILE A 170 -33.09 -2.53 9.28
C ILE A 170 -33.51 -1.35 10.14
N THR A 171 -32.54 -0.61 10.69
CA THR A 171 -32.77 0.61 11.47
C THR A 171 -32.75 1.85 10.58
N GLY A 172 -33.57 2.84 10.94
CA GLY A 172 -33.66 4.07 10.17
C GLY A 172 -34.49 5.13 10.85
N THR A 173 -34.74 6.23 10.16
CA THR A 173 -35.58 7.34 10.62
C THR A 173 -36.70 7.61 9.61
N TRP A 174 -37.81 8.15 10.11
CA TRP A 174 -38.95 8.50 9.28
C TRP A 174 -38.97 9.99 8.94
N SER A 175 -39.39 10.27 7.73
CA SER A 175 -39.71 11.65 7.29
C SER A 175 -41.08 11.65 6.58
N PRO A 176 -42.12 12.25 7.15
CA PRO A 176 -42.21 12.89 8.48
C PRO A 176 -42.01 11.93 9.65
N ALA A 177 -41.48 12.41 10.79
CA ALA A 177 -41.19 11.60 11.98
C ALA A 177 -42.45 11.14 12.72
N THR A 178 -43.58 11.79 12.51
CA THR A 178 -44.87 11.49 13.17
C THR A 178 -45.99 11.42 12.15
N ILE A 179 -47.02 10.64 12.46
CA ILE A 179 -48.23 10.54 11.67
C ILE A 179 -49.15 11.70 12.05
N ASN A 180 -49.64 12.43 11.06
CA ASN A 180 -50.67 13.47 11.26
C ASN A 180 -52.05 12.83 11.15
N THR A 181 -52.86 12.89 12.22
CA THR A 181 -54.24 12.38 12.25
C THR A 181 -55.27 13.51 12.23
N SER A 182 -54.88 14.78 12.10
CA SER A 182 -55.85 15.93 12.20
C SER A 182 -56.72 16.09 10.98
N ALA A 183 -56.41 15.48 9.85
CA ALA A 183 -57.18 15.55 8.61
C ALA A 183 -57.38 14.17 7.98
N SER A 184 -58.50 13.96 7.31
CA SER A 184 -58.71 12.79 6.43
C SER A 184 -57.91 12.96 5.16
N GLY A 185 -57.20 11.93 4.75
CA GLY A 185 -56.46 11.86 3.48
C GLY A 185 -57.36 11.41 2.32
#